data_cbae74feb654095c5e7177285041790d
#
_entry.id   cbae74feb654095c5e7177285041790d
#
_cell.length_a   1.000
_cell.length_b   1.000
_cell.length_c   1.000
_cell.angle_alpha   90.00
_cell.angle_beta   90.00
_cell.angle_gamma   90.00
#
_symmetry.space_group_name_H-M   'P 1'
#
loop_
_entity.id
_entity.type
_entity.pdbx_description
1 polymer ?
#
loop_
_entity_poly.entity_id
_entity_poly.type
_entity_poly.pdbx_seq_one_letter_code
_entity_poly.pdbx_strand_id
1 'polypeptide(L)'
;MLSVLDGVDPAIWTQTDVVGERGLGAILVHNLGASQRWRHSFEQTGLEPEPEREPLPTIDGLRSAWDAEWSAVDAWLPTVTDGFVAYVYGGVPVWQMLVHVVNHGTQHRAEAAAILTAEGHSPGELDFFNYAQDQVTAGSED
;
A
#
# COMPACT_ATOMS: atom_id res chain seq x y z
N MET A 1 -3.34 8.30 -4.49
CA MET A 1 -1.98 8.21 -5.05
C MET A 1 -1.92 7.57 -6.43
N LEU A 2 -2.52 6.40 -6.69
CA LEU A 2 -2.42 5.74 -8.00
C LEU A 2 -3.00 6.55 -9.16
N SER A 3 -3.96 7.45 -8.90
CA SER A 3 -4.55 8.32 -9.92
C SER A 3 -3.57 9.32 -10.55
N VAL A 4 -2.53 9.73 -9.81
CA VAL A 4 -1.52 10.68 -10.34
C VAL A 4 -0.42 10.01 -11.16
N LEU A 5 -0.47 8.69 -11.29
CA LEU A 5 0.43 7.95 -12.19
C LEU A 5 0.05 8.11 -13.67
N ASP A 6 -1.12 8.70 -13.97
CA ASP A 6 -1.51 9.00 -15.33
C ASP A 6 -0.56 10.04 -15.93
N GLY A 7 0.05 9.68 -17.06
CA GLY A 7 1.00 10.54 -17.74
C GLY A 7 2.42 10.61 -17.15
N VAL A 8 2.73 9.81 -16.14
CA VAL A 8 4.12 9.66 -15.66
C VAL A 8 4.98 9.04 -16.75
N ASP A 9 6.11 9.69 -17.04
CA ASP A 9 7.06 9.22 -18.04
C ASP A 9 7.55 7.80 -17.67
N PRO A 10 7.56 6.85 -18.61
CA PRO A 10 8.11 5.51 -18.39
C PRO A 10 9.54 5.51 -17.83
N ALA A 11 10.34 6.53 -18.12
CA ALA A 11 11.68 6.67 -17.56
C ALA A 11 11.64 6.90 -16.05
N ILE A 12 10.69 7.70 -15.54
CA ILE A 12 10.49 7.93 -14.10
C ILE A 12 10.01 6.64 -13.43
N TRP A 13 9.08 5.93 -14.10
CA TRP A 13 8.53 4.67 -13.60
C TRP A 13 9.61 3.60 -13.39
N THR A 14 10.58 3.52 -14.31
CA THR A 14 11.63 2.50 -14.32
C THR A 14 12.95 2.93 -13.67
N GLN A 15 13.03 4.17 -13.14
CA GLN A 15 14.21 4.65 -12.43
C GLN A 15 14.61 3.72 -11.28
N THR A 16 15.90 3.67 -10.99
CA THR A 16 16.47 2.99 -9.84
C THR A 16 17.25 4.00 -8.98
N ASP A 17 17.58 3.59 -7.76
CA ASP A 17 18.52 4.34 -6.89
C ASP A 17 18.11 5.79 -6.55
N VAL A 18 16.79 6.05 -6.45
CA VAL A 18 16.27 7.39 -6.13
C VAL A 18 16.06 7.56 -4.62
N VAL A 19 15.37 6.61 -3.96
CA VAL A 19 15.17 6.61 -2.50
C VAL A 19 15.46 5.23 -1.95
N GLY A 20 16.44 5.10 -1.06
CA GLY A 20 16.79 3.82 -0.45
C GLY A 20 17.09 2.72 -1.47
N GLU A 21 17.80 3.06 -2.55
CA GLU A 21 18.15 2.16 -3.67
C GLU A 21 16.94 1.72 -4.53
N ARG A 22 15.77 2.35 -4.36
CA ARG A 22 14.56 2.05 -5.15
C ARG A 22 14.09 3.27 -5.94
N GLY A 23 13.51 3.04 -7.11
CA GLY A 23 12.76 4.02 -7.86
C GLY A 23 11.25 3.90 -7.61
N LEU A 24 10.47 4.79 -8.25
CA LEU A 24 9.03 4.90 -8.05
C LEU A 24 8.29 3.58 -8.19
N GLY A 25 8.47 2.88 -9.30
CA GLY A 25 7.79 1.61 -9.57
C GLY A 25 8.15 0.54 -8.55
N ALA A 26 9.44 0.42 -8.21
CA ALA A 26 9.93 -0.57 -7.24
C ALA A 26 9.39 -0.31 -5.83
N ILE A 27 9.25 0.96 -5.40
CA ILE A 27 8.65 1.34 -4.12
C ILE A 27 7.18 0.92 -4.07
N LEU A 28 6.41 1.19 -5.13
CA LEU A 28 4.99 0.88 -5.18
C LEU A 28 4.71 -0.62 -5.28
N VAL A 29 5.54 -1.37 -6.01
CA VAL A 29 5.47 -2.85 -6.06
C VAL A 29 5.85 -3.46 -4.71
N HIS A 30 6.88 -2.94 -4.05
CA HIS A 30 7.26 -3.38 -2.71
C HIS A 30 6.14 -3.17 -1.68
N ASN A 31 5.48 -2.02 -1.74
CA ASN A 31 4.35 -1.73 -0.86
C ASN A 31 3.18 -2.71 -1.10
N LEU A 32 2.89 -3.04 -2.36
CA LEU A 32 1.90 -4.07 -2.70
C LEU A 32 2.29 -5.44 -2.14
N GLY A 33 3.52 -5.88 -2.41
CA GLY A 33 4.01 -7.17 -1.93
C GLY A 33 4.00 -7.29 -0.40
N ALA A 34 4.33 -6.20 0.30
CA ALA A 34 4.23 -6.16 1.75
C ALA A 34 2.78 -6.30 2.24
N SER A 35 1.81 -5.59 1.62
CA SER A 35 0.38 -5.73 1.93
C SER A 35 -0.07 -7.18 1.76
N GLN A 36 0.24 -7.79 0.62
CA GLN A 36 -0.13 -9.17 0.30
C GLN A 36 0.46 -10.17 1.31
N ARG A 37 1.76 -10.08 1.61
CA ARG A 37 2.43 -10.97 2.56
C ARG A 37 1.82 -10.89 3.96
N TRP A 38 1.56 -9.69 4.44
CA TRP A 38 0.93 -9.50 5.75
C TRP A 38 -0.49 -10.06 5.79
N ARG A 39 -1.33 -9.77 4.78
CA ARG A 39 -2.67 -10.33 4.70
C ARG A 39 -2.64 -11.86 4.68
N HIS A 40 -1.83 -12.47 3.81
CA HIS A 40 -1.69 -13.93 3.75
C HIS A 40 -1.17 -14.54 5.06
N SER A 41 -0.29 -13.83 5.77
CA SER A 41 0.16 -14.23 7.10
C SER A 41 -0.98 -14.22 8.11
N PHE A 42 -1.81 -13.17 8.12
CA PHE A 42 -2.97 -13.06 9.00
C PHE A 42 -4.05 -14.09 8.67
N GLU A 43 -4.27 -14.39 7.41
CA GLU A 43 -5.20 -15.42 6.92
C GLU A 43 -4.63 -16.84 7.07
N GLN A 44 -3.36 -17.00 7.42
CA GLN A 44 -2.65 -18.28 7.55
C GLN A 44 -2.72 -19.14 6.27
N THR A 45 -2.66 -18.52 5.10
CA THR A 45 -2.76 -19.22 3.82
C THR A 45 -1.48 -19.97 3.44
N GLY A 46 -0.36 -19.65 4.08
CA GLY A 46 0.97 -20.16 3.72
C GLY A 46 1.53 -19.59 2.41
N LEU A 47 0.87 -18.60 1.83
CA LEU A 47 1.35 -17.92 0.61
C LEU A 47 2.31 -16.78 0.98
N GLU A 48 3.41 -16.68 0.26
CA GLU A 48 4.42 -15.63 0.41
C GLU A 48 4.67 -14.94 -0.95
N PRO A 49 3.74 -14.07 -1.41
CA PRO A 49 3.90 -13.39 -2.69
C PRO A 49 5.11 -12.46 -2.67
N GLU A 50 5.92 -12.51 -3.72
CA GLU A 50 7.13 -11.71 -3.88
C GLU A 50 7.12 -10.98 -5.25
N PRO A 51 6.16 -10.05 -5.48
CA PRO A 51 6.06 -9.35 -6.76
C PRO A 51 7.32 -8.54 -7.08
N GLU A 52 8.15 -8.24 -6.08
CA GLU A 52 9.43 -7.56 -6.24
C GLU A 52 10.48 -8.38 -7.00
N ARG A 53 10.29 -9.69 -7.09
CA ARG A 53 11.17 -10.60 -7.86
C ARG A 53 10.76 -10.75 -9.30
N GLU A 54 9.54 -10.33 -9.64
CA GLU A 54 9.05 -10.32 -11.00
C GLU A 54 9.52 -9.06 -11.75
N PRO A 55 9.51 -9.05 -13.08
CA PRO A 55 9.73 -7.82 -13.84
C PRO A 55 8.75 -6.73 -13.41
N LEU A 56 9.24 -5.48 -13.37
CA LEU A 56 8.41 -4.35 -13.01
C LEU A 56 7.16 -4.29 -13.89
N PRO A 57 5.94 -4.32 -13.30
CA PRO A 57 4.71 -4.29 -14.06
C PRO A 57 4.50 -2.92 -14.74
N THR A 58 3.62 -2.86 -15.71
CA THR A 58 3.09 -1.57 -16.17
C THR A 58 2.30 -0.89 -15.06
N ILE A 59 2.11 0.43 -15.17
CA ILE A 59 1.28 1.19 -14.21
C ILE A 59 -0.13 0.59 -14.11
N ASP A 60 -0.75 0.23 -15.24
CA ASP A 60 -2.08 -0.40 -15.23
C ASP A 60 -2.07 -1.80 -14.62
N GLY A 61 -0.99 -2.55 -14.84
CA GLY A 61 -0.79 -3.84 -14.18
C GLY A 61 -0.70 -3.69 -12.65
N LEU A 62 0.02 -2.69 -12.17
CA LEU A 62 0.09 -2.38 -10.75
C LEU A 62 -1.27 -1.96 -10.19
N ARG A 63 -2.03 -1.11 -10.90
CA ARG A 63 -3.39 -0.71 -10.49
C ARG A 63 -4.29 -1.92 -10.32
N SER A 64 -4.34 -2.77 -11.34
CA SER A 64 -5.16 -4.00 -11.30
C SER A 64 -4.77 -4.91 -10.13
N ALA A 65 -3.47 -5.01 -9.82
CA ALA A 65 -3.00 -5.80 -8.68
C ALA A 65 -3.39 -5.17 -7.34
N TRP A 66 -3.36 -3.85 -7.22
CA TRP A 66 -3.86 -3.15 -6.03
C TRP A 66 -5.39 -3.28 -5.86
N ASP A 67 -6.16 -3.18 -6.94
CA ASP A 67 -7.62 -3.36 -6.89
C ASP A 67 -7.98 -4.76 -6.40
N ALA A 68 -7.25 -5.78 -6.85
CA ALA A 68 -7.41 -7.15 -6.38
C ALA A 68 -7.02 -7.29 -4.89
N GLU A 69 -5.93 -6.67 -4.46
CA GLU A 69 -5.50 -6.70 -3.06
C GLU A 69 -6.49 -5.98 -2.15
N TRP A 70 -6.98 -4.79 -2.53
CA TRP A 70 -8.00 -4.07 -1.76
C TRP A 70 -9.29 -4.87 -1.62
N SER A 71 -9.74 -5.50 -2.71
CA SER A 71 -10.92 -6.38 -2.66
C SER A 71 -10.72 -7.55 -1.69
N ALA A 72 -9.52 -8.11 -1.65
CA ALA A 72 -9.20 -9.19 -0.70
C ALA A 72 -9.13 -8.68 0.75
N VAL A 73 -8.55 -7.51 0.99
CA VAL A 73 -8.52 -6.85 2.31
C VAL A 73 -9.94 -6.57 2.79
N ASP A 74 -10.80 -6.01 1.95
CA ASP A 74 -12.19 -5.69 2.28
C ASP A 74 -13.01 -6.96 2.62
N ALA A 75 -12.73 -8.07 1.94
CA ALA A 75 -13.34 -9.35 2.25
C ALA A 75 -12.84 -9.95 3.58
N TRP A 76 -11.57 -9.72 3.92
CA TRP A 76 -10.95 -10.22 5.13
C TRP A 76 -11.31 -9.41 6.39
N LEU A 77 -11.35 -8.08 6.31
CA LEU A 77 -11.56 -7.18 7.46
C LEU A 77 -12.77 -7.56 8.34
N PRO A 78 -13.94 -7.94 7.79
CA PRO A 78 -15.09 -8.35 8.61
C PRO A 78 -14.87 -9.63 9.42
N THR A 79 -13.84 -10.40 9.13
CA THR A 79 -13.47 -11.62 9.86
C THR A 79 -12.59 -11.36 11.08
N VAL A 80 -12.05 -10.14 11.20
CA VAL A 80 -11.15 -9.73 12.28
C VAL A 80 -11.94 -9.57 13.58
N THR A 81 -11.52 -10.28 14.62
CA THR A 81 -12.15 -10.27 15.95
C THR A 81 -11.21 -9.65 16.99
N ASP A 82 -11.76 -9.22 18.12
CA ASP A 82 -10.97 -8.72 19.26
C ASP A 82 -9.97 -9.79 19.74
N GLY A 83 -10.37 -11.06 19.73
CA GLY A 83 -9.49 -12.18 20.09
C GLY A 83 -8.31 -12.33 19.12
N PHE A 84 -8.53 -12.15 17.84
CA PHE A 84 -7.46 -12.13 16.84
C PHE A 84 -6.50 -10.95 17.04
N VAL A 85 -7.04 -9.76 17.25
CA VAL A 85 -6.24 -8.54 17.46
C VAL A 85 -5.36 -8.62 18.71
N ALA A 86 -5.88 -9.25 19.78
CA ALA A 86 -5.17 -9.46 21.05
C ALA A 86 -4.19 -10.64 21.01
N TYR A 87 -4.27 -11.53 20.01
CA TYR A 87 -3.41 -12.72 19.92
C TYR A 87 -1.93 -12.30 19.78
N VAL A 88 -1.05 -13.08 20.43
CA VAL A 88 0.41 -12.86 20.39
C VAL A 88 1.05 -13.90 19.48
N TYR A 89 1.68 -13.44 18.41
CA TYR A 89 2.42 -14.26 17.46
C TYR A 89 3.91 -13.92 17.53
N GLY A 90 4.75 -14.92 17.78
CA GLY A 90 6.21 -14.69 17.87
C GLY A 90 6.63 -13.66 18.92
N GLY A 91 5.84 -13.47 19.98
CA GLY A 91 6.08 -12.48 21.03
C GLY A 91 5.54 -11.08 20.75
N VAL A 92 4.90 -10.86 19.59
CA VAL A 92 4.34 -9.57 19.19
C VAL A 92 2.81 -9.68 19.09
N PRO A 93 2.02 -8.81 19.74
CA PRO A 93 0.57 -8.77 19.56
C PRO A 93 0.19 -8.40 18.13
N VAL A 94 -0.85 -9.05 17.58
CA VAL A 94 -1.31 -8.82 16.20
C VAL A 94 -1.67 -7.36 15.93
N TRP A 95 -2.24 -6.64 16.92
CA TRP A 95 -2.54 -5.21 16.73
C TRP A 95 -1.29 -4.37 16.42
N GLN A 96 -0.11 -4.72 16.98
CA GLN A 96 1.14 -4.03 16.65
C GLN A 96 1.60 -4.36 15.23
N MET A 97 1.36 -5.58 14.76
CA MET A 97 1.64 -5.97 13.37
C MET A 97 0.72 -5.20 12.41
N LEU A 98 -0.56 -5.03 12.73
CA LEU A 98 -1.49 -4.22 11.93
C LEU A 98 -1.04 -2.75 11.87
N VAL A 99 -0.64 -2.17 13.00
CA VAL A 99 -0.06 -0.81 13.04
C VAL A 99 1.20 -0.73 12.19
N HIS A 100 2.07 -1.75 12.23
CA HIS A 100 3.25 -1.82 11.37
C HIS A 100 2.87 -1.78 9.89
N VAL A 101 1.89 -2.57 9.45
CA VAL A 101 1.44 -2.60 8.04
C VAL A 101 0.99 -1.21 7.57
N VAL A 102 0.20 -0.51 8.40
CA VAL A 102 -0.26 0.86 8.09
C VAL A 102 0.92 1.84 8.01
N ASN A 103 1.84 1.80 8.99
CA ASN A 103 3.00 2.68 9.00
C ASN A 103 3.95 2.42 7.83
N HIS A 104 4.20 1.15 7.52
CA HIS A 104 5.00 0.73 6.38
C HIS A 104 4.42 1.27 5.06
N GLY A 105 3.11 1.09 4.88
CA GLY A 105 2.40 1.66 3.74
C GLY A 105 2.49 3.19 3.67
N THR A 106 2.39 3.87 4.80
CA THR A 106 2.52 5.34 4.88
C THR A 106 3.93 5.79 4.49
N GLN A 107 4.97 5.11 4.99
CA GLN A 107 6.35 5.40 4.64
C GLN A 107 6.56 5.32 3.11
N HIS A 108 6.18 4.20 2.49
CA HIS A 108 6.40 4.02 1.06
C HIS A 108 5.53 4.91 0.18
N ARG A 109 4.32 5.27 0.62
CA ARG A 109 3.52 6.30 -0.05
C ARG A 109 4.18 7.67 0.01
N ALA A 110 4.80 8.02 1.14
CA ALA A 110 5.51 9.29 1.28
C ALA A 110 6.79 9.33 0.40
N GLU A 111 7.54 8.23 0.32
CA GLU A 111 8.70 8.09 -0.57
C GLU A 111 8.28 8.25 -2.04
N ALA A 112 7.24 7.55 -2.47
CA ALA A 112 6.69 7.67 -3.83
C ALA A 112 6.18 9.09 -4.12
N ALA A 113 5.49 9.73 -3.16
CA ALA A 113 4.99 11.09 -3.27
C ALA A 113 6.12 12.11 -3.44
N ALA A 114 7.24 11.93 -2.75
CA ALA A 114 8.42 12.79 -2.88
C ALA A 114 9.00 12.71 -4.30
N ILE A 115 9.15 11.50 -4.86
CA ILE A 115 9.61 11.31 -6.25
C ILE A 115 8.63 11.97 -7.23
N LEU A 116 7.35 11.66 -7.12
CA LEU A 116 6.31 12.21 -7.99
C LEU A 116 6.27 13.74 -7.94
N THR A 117 6.39 14.34 -6.75
CA THR A 117 6.41 15.79 -6.59
C THR A 117 7.63 16.43 -7.25
N ALA A 118 8.81 15.82 -7.11
CA ALA A 118 10.03 16.30 -7.74
C ALA A 118 9.93 16.28 -9.28
N GLU A 119 9.16 15.36 -9.84
CA GLU A 119 8.91 15.20 -11.27
C GLU A 119 7.66 15.94 -11.77
N GLY A 120 7.03 16.78 -10.92
CA GLY A 120 5.88 17.59 -11.30
C GLY A 120 4.51 16.87 -11.24
N HIS A 121 4.46 15.68 -10.68
CA HIS A 121 3.26 14.84 -10.53
C HIS A 121 2.80 14.74 -9.07
N SER A 122 2.73 15.85 -8.34
CA SER A 122 2.36 15.84 -6.91
C SER A 122 1.02 15.15 -6.69
N PRO A 123 0.93 14.17 -5.75
CA PRO A 123 -0.34 13.56 -5.38
C PRO A 123 -1.23 14.47 -4.50
N GLY A 124 -0.81 15.70 -4.21
CA GLY A 124 -1.53 16.61 -3.33
C GLY A 124 -1.43 16.21 -1.85
N GLU A 125 -2.47 16.54 -1.10
CA GLU A 125 -2.55 16.26 0.32
C GLU A 125 -2.76 14.75 0.58
N LEU A 126 -1.93 14.18 1.44
CA LEU A 126 -1.99 12.76 1.82
C LEU A 126 -2.26 12.57 3.33
N ASP A 127 -2.67 13.63 4.03
CA ASP A 127 -2.98 13.55 5.45
C ASP A 127 -4.21 12.67 5.69
N PHE A 128 -4.03 11.65 6.53
CA PHE A 128 -5.11 10.71 6.86
C PHE A 128 -6.29 11.40 7.57
N PHE A 129 -6.04 12.45 8.33
CA PHE A 129 -7.11 13.15 9.04
C PHE A 129 -8.04 13.86 8.05
N ASN A 130 -7.49 14.51 7.02
CA ASN A 130 -8.28 15.14 5.97
C ASN A 130 -9.12 14.10 5.21
N TYR A 131 -8.50 12.96 4.83
CA TYR A 131 -9.23 11.85 4.24
C TYR A 131 -10.39 11.37 5.13
N ALA A 132 -10.16 11.19 6.43
CA ALA A 132 -11.19 10.73 7.36
C ALA A 132 -12.34 11.75 7.51
N GLN A 133 -12.05 13.05 7.50
CA GLN A 133 -13.08 14.09 7.52
C GLN A 133 -13.95 14.06 6.25
N ASP A 134 -13.34 13.89 5.08
CA ASP A 134 -14.06 13.80 3.80
C ASP A 134 -15.04 12.62 3.79
N GLN A 135 -14.64 11.46 4.36
CA GLN A 135 -15.53 10.28 4.45
C GLN A 135 -16.76 10.55 5.35
N VAL A 136 -16.58 11.27 6.46
CA VAL A 136 -17.69 11.62 7.35
C VAL A 136 -18.66 12.59 6.66
N THR A 137 -18.13 13.56 5.91
CA THR A 137 -18.95 14.54 5.20
C THR A 137 -19.75 13.89 4.08
N ALA A 138 -19.13 13.00 3.29
CA ALA A 138 -19.80 12.28 2.20
C ALA A 138 -20.92 11.35 2.71
N GLY A 139 -20.73 10.69 3.87
CA GLY A 139 -21.75 9.81 4.47
C GLY A 139 -22.90 10.53 5.17
N SER A 140 -22.86 11.86 5.29
CA SER A 140 -23.93 12.65 5.91
C SER A 140 -24.92 13.26 4.90
N GLU A 141 -24.71 13.02 3.60
CA GLU A 141 -25.58 13.52 2.52
C GLU A 141 -26.62 12.47 2.01
N ASP A 142 -26.60 11.26 2.57
CA ASP A 142 -27.58 10.19 2.34
C ASP A 142 -28.58 10.07 3.50
#